data_099612ffa5fd80820747763617c2904e
#
_entry.id   099612ffa5fd80820747763617c2904e
#
_cell.length_a   1.000
_cell.length_b   1.000
_cell.length_c   1.000
_cell.angle_alpha   90.00
_cell.angle_beta   90.00
_cell.angle_gamma   90.00
#
_symmetry.space_group_name_H-M   'P 1'
#
loop_
_entity.id
_entity.type
_entity.pdbx_description
1 polymer ?
#
loop_
_entity_poly.entity_id
_entity_poly.type
_entity_poly.pdbx_seq_one_letter_code
_entity_poly.pdbx_strand_id
1 'polypeptide(L)'
;MWEHLASTLIGTSQNQTFNMYLGVGQNGKSILTNLMERVLGDYKCDVPTTLITEKRAKVGGLTPEIVGMKGRRYAVMQEPSKGEVINEGVMKQLTSGKDAVQARSPYMLEPVTFLPQFKLVVASNHPFVIKANDHGTWRRIRNVPFMSLFTDEPQSGDKEKPYQYKVDRTLDEKFDRWAPVFLSMLVDIAFKTNGFVTDCDVVLAHSKEYRKSQDYISEFIGERIKREKGGTIKKMELNNEFSLWYNSNQGGKGPSPRDLHECMDKEFGKHRGSVWHGVKITYGDSENDSDSDDDEGDTDSVSNISMDDL
;
A
#
# COMPACT_ATOMS: atom_id res chain seq x y z
N MET A 1 3.41 6.59 -18.06
CA MET A 1 4.82 6.72 -17.60
C MET A 1 5.50 7.97 -18.18
N TRP A 2 5.59 8.17 -19.49
CA TRP A 2 6.28 9.31 -20.12
C TRP A 2 5.81 10.68 -19.58
N GLU A 3 4.50 10.94 -19.54
CA GLU A 3 3.96 12.20 -19.01
C GLU A 3 4.30 12.39 -17.52
N HIS A 4 4.29 11.29 -16.73
CA HIS A 4 4.68 11.34 -15.33
C HIS A 4 6.14 11.75 -15.16
N LEU A 5 7.07 11.15 -15.91
CA LEU A 5 8.48 11.52 -15.87
C LEU A 5 8.70 12.95 -16.39
N ALA A 6 8.05 13.33 -17.49
CA ALA A 6 8.11 14.69 -18.04
C ALA A 6 7.56 15.74 -17.05
N SER A 7 6.54 15.38 -16.26
CA SER A 7 5.99 16.28 -15.25
C SER A 7 6.99 16.69 -14.16
N THR A 8 8.09 15.93 -13.99
CA THR A 8 9.16 16.28 -13.04
C THR A 8 9.93 17.53 -13.46
N LEU A 9 9.92 17.90 -14.75
CA LEU A 9 10.52 19.12 -15.25
C LEU A 9 9.71 20.35 -14.86
N ILE A 10 8.44 20.20 -14.54
CA ILE A 10 7.55 21.27 -14.11
C ILE A 10 7.49 21.32 -12.59
N GLY A 11 7.85 22.46 -12.00
CA GLY A 11 7.94 22.65 -10.55
C GLY A 11 6.60 22.84 -9.83
N THR A 12 5.59 22.05 -10.21
CA THR A 12 4.27 22.06 -9.58
C THR A 12 3.88 20.66 -9.17
N SER A 13 3.02 20.50 -8.17
CA SER A 13 2.42 19.22 -7.78
C SER A 13 0.92 19.19 -8.14
N GLN A 14 0.57 19.74 -9.31
CA GLN A 14 -0.82 19.87 -9.78
C GLN A 14 -1.57 18.55 -9.91
N ASN A 15 -0.87 17.45 -10.22
CA ASN A 15 -1.48 16.11 -10.32
C ASN A 15 -1.83 15.51 -8.95
N GLN A 16 -1.22 16.00 -7.87
CA GLN A 16 -1.45 15.54 -6.49
C GLN A 16 -1.33 14.02 -6.33
N THR A 17 -0.42 13.37 -7.04
CA THR A 17 -0.27 11.92 -7.03
C THR A 17 0.93 11.44 -6.21
N PHE A 18 0.75 10.26 -5.59
CA PHE A 18 1.79 9.44 -5.00
C PHE A 18 1.94 8.21 -5.87
N ASN A 19 3.10 8.04 -6.49
CA ASN A 19 3.33 6.99 -7.47
C ASN A 19 4.13 5.85 -6.86
N MET A 20 3.57 4.65 -6.90
CA MET A 20 4.19 3.44 -6.39
C MET A 20 4.62 2.57 -7.57
N TYR A 21 5.93 2.44 -7.80
CA TYR A 21 6.51 1.54 -8.79
C TYR A 21 6.61 0.15 -8.17
N LEU A 22 5.65 -0.71 -8.45
CA LEU A 22 5.58 -2.05 -7.87
C LEU A 22 5.95 -3.13 -8.88
N GLY A 23 6.64 -4.16 -8.40
CA GLY A 23 7.00 -5.35 -9.21
C GLY A 23 8.08 -6.18 -8.56
N VAL A 24 8.09 -7.45 -8.90
CA VAL A 24 8.99 -8.48 -8.35
C VAL A 24 10.38 -8.29 -8.96
N GLY A 25 11.41 -7.94 -8.31
CA GLY A 25 12.79 -7.80 -8.78
C GLY A 25 13.11 -7.90 -10.29
N GLN A 26 14.27 -7.44 -10.73
CA GLN A 26 14.73 -7.52 -12.11
C GLN A 26 13.77 -6.94 -13.18
N ASN A 27 13.02 -5.92 -12.84
CA ASN A 27 11.97 -5.32 -13.68
C ASN A 27 12.25 -3.89 -14.15
N GLY A 28 13.47 -3.40 -13.93
CA GLY A 28 13.93 -2.10 -14.44
C GLY A 28 13.56 -0.88 -13.59
N LYS A 29 12.94 -1.03 -12.39
CA LYS A 29 12.63 0.11 -11.50
C LYS A 29 13.87 0.94 -11.18
N SER A 30 14.91 0.31 -10.65
CA SER A 30 16.15 0.97 -10.26
C SER A 30 16.87 1.59 -11.47
N ILE A 31 16.85 0.90 -12.60
CA ILE A 31 17.41 1.40 -13.87
C ILE A 31 16.72 2.71 -14.28
N LEU A 32 15.40 2.77 -14.20
CA LEU A 32 14.64 3.98 -14.51
C LEU A 32 14.98 5.12 -13.54
N THR A 33 15.02 4.84 -12.23
CA THR A 33 15.35 5.87 -11.23
C THR A 33 16.78 6.38 -11.37
N ASN A 34 17.75 5.52 -11.73
CA ASN A 34 19.13 5.90 -11.99
C ASN A 34 19.25 6.76 -13.26
N LEU A 35 18.54 6.40 -14.35
CA LEU A 35 18.50 7.23 -15.54
C LEU A 35 17.91 8.61 -15.24
N MET A 36 16.81 8.67 -14.47
CA MET A 36 16.22 9.95 -14.04
C MET A 36 17.18 10.77 -13.16
N GLU A 37 18.00 10.13 -12.35
CA GLU A 37 19.05 10.81 -11.58
C GLU A 37 20.09 11.47 -12.49
N ARG A 38 20.56 10.77 -13.54
CA ARG A 38 21.46 11.35 -14.54
C ARG A 38 20.83 12.52 -15.30
N VAL A 39 19.52 12.43 -15.57
CA VAL A 39 18.77 13.48 -16.27
C VAL A 39 18.54 14.72 -15.42
N LEU A 40 18.17 14.53 -14.15
CA LEU A 40 17.71 15.60 -13.26
C LEU A 40 18.84 16.17 -12.39
N GLY A 41 19.93 15.43 -12.19
CA GLY A 41 21.02 15.85 -11.29
C GLY A 41 20.49 16.24 -9.91
N ASP A 42 20.84 17.44 -9.46
CA ASP A 42 20.45 17.97 -8.16
C ASP A 42 18.94 18.13 -7.95
N TYR A 43 18.12 18.02 -8.99
CA TYR A 43 16.66 18.03 -8.85
C TYR A 43 16.06 16.71 -8.39
N LYS A 44 16.82 15.60 -8.40
CA LYS A 44 16.42 14.32 -7.79
C LYS A 44 16.93 14.25 -6.35
N CYS A 45 16.20 13.62 -5.47
CA CYS A 45 16.68 13.23 -4.15
C CYS A 45 16.13 11.85 -3.74
N ASP A 46 16.92 11.13 -2.94
CA ASP A 46 16.45 9.96 -2.21
C ASP A 46 15.90 10.39 -0.86
N VAL A 47 14.83 9.76 -0.45
CA VAL A 47 14.10 10.07 0.79
C VAL A 47 13.82 8.76 1.53
N PRO A 48 14.04 8.69 2.85
CA PRO A 48 13.74 7.49 3.61
C PRO A 48 12.22 7.24 3.66
N THR A 49 11.82 5.97 3.65
CA THR A 49 10.41 5.57 3.76
C THR A 49 9.78 6.00 5.08
N THR A 50 10.58 6.13 6.14
CA THR A 50 10.16 6.64 7.45
C THR A 50 9.49 8.01 7.38
N LEU A 51 9.81 8.82 6.36
CA LEU A 51 9.18 10.12 6.14
C LEU A 51 7.64 10.01 6.02
N ILE A 52 7.14 8.94 5.43
CA ILE A 52 5.69 8.72 5.22
C ILE A 52 5.12 7.58 6.04
N THR A 53 5.93 6.86 6.82
CA THR A 53 5.45 5.75 7.67
C THR A 53 5.42 6.12 9.15
N GLU A 54 6.27 7.03 9.58
CA GLU A 54 6.29 7.49 10.96
C GLU A 54 5.29 8.61 11.26
N LYS A 55 5.05 8.81 12.55
CA LYS A 55 4.24 9.94 13.01
C LYS A 55 4.98 11.25 12.72
N ARG A 56 4.20 12.29 12.45
CA ARG A 56 4.76 13.64 12.30
C ARG A 56 5.64 14.00 13.50
N ALA A 57 6.76 14.66 13.21
CA ALA A 57 7.59 15.25 14.25
C ALA A 57 6.75 16.22 15.11
N LYS A 58 7.10 16.32 16.38
CA LYS A 58 6.48 17.31 17.28
C LYS A 58 6.76 18.72 16.77
N VAL A 59 5.90 19.66 17.14
CA VAL A 59 6.09 21.09 16.80
C VAL A 59 7.50 21.53 17.24
N GLY A 60 8.26 22.10 16.32
CA GLY A 60 9.66 22.48 16.54
C GLY A 60 10.67 21.33 16.40
N GLY A 61 10.21 20.10 16.09
CA GLY A 61 11.09 18.96 15.83
C GLY A 61 11.92 19.12 14.56
N LEU A 62 13.06 18.42 14.53
CA LEU A 62 13.95 18.44 13.38
C LEU A 62 13.44 17.50 12.31
N THR A 63 13.50 17.94 11.06
CA THR A 63 13.07 17.22 9.84
C THR A 63 14.03 17.52 8.69
N PRO A 64 15.33 17.18 8.83
CA PRO A 64 16.35 17.48 7.85
C PRO A 64 16.06 16.86 6.48
N GLU A 65 15.40 15.71 6.45
CA GLU A 65 14.97 15.02 5.24
C GLU A 65 14.04 15.90 4.41
N ILE A 66 13.09 16.58 5.08
CA ILE A 66 12.15 17.50 4.41
C ILE A 66 12.88 18.76 3.92
N VAL A 67 13.85 19.27 4.69
CA VAL A 67 14.68 20.41 4.26
C VAL A 67 15.42 20.08 2.96
N GLY A 68 15.97 18.87 2.85
CA GLY A 68 16.67 18.37 1.66
C GLY A 68 15.77 18.25 0.41
N MET A 69 14.46 18.23 0.58
CA MET A 69 13.50 18.16 -0.53
C MET A 69 13.15 19.53 -1.13
N LYS A 70 13.59 20.63 -0.50
CA LYS A 70 13.33 21.99 -1.02
C LYS A 70 13.94 22.16 -2.41
N GLY A 71 13.13 22.57 -3.37
CA GLY A 71 13.55 22.79 -4.76
C GLY A 71 13.73 21.53 -5.59
N ARG A 72 13.60 20.36 -5.00
CA ARG A 72 13.67 19.09 -5.73
C ARG A 72 12.43 18.91 -6.62
N ARG A 73 12.56 18.03 -7.62
CA ARG A 73 11.52 17.72 -8.62
C ARG A 73 11.09 16.27 -8.60
N TYR A 74 11.99 15.38 -8.17
CA TYR A 74 11.78 13.93 -8.15
C TYR A 74 12.34 13.37 -6.85
N ALA A 75 11.45 12.98 -5.94
CA ALA A 75 11.78 12.44 -4.63
C ALA A 75 11.45 10.95 -4.61
N VAL A 76 12.47 10.13 -4.47
CA VAL A 76 12.37 8.68 -4.57
C VAL A 76 12.60 8.04 -3.22
N MET A 77 11.68 7.18 -2.81
CA MET A 77 11.80 6.25 -1.70
C MET A 77 12.10 4.86 -2.25
N GLN A 78 12.94 4.10 -1.58
CA GLN A 78 13.29 2.77 -2.02
C GLN A 78 13.07 1.76 -0.91
N GLU A 79 12.58 0.59 -1.29
CA GLU A 79 12.50 -0.63 -0.49
C GLU A 79 11.89 -0.45 0.92
N PRO A 80 10.62 -0.07 1.03
CA PRO A 80 9.93 -0.14 2.32
C PRO A 80 9.93 -1.59 2.82
N SER A 81 9.96 -1.76 4.12
CA SER A 81 9.80 -3.07 4.73
C SER A 81 8.39 -3.63 4.46
N LYS A 82 8.28 -4.96 4.37
CA LYS A 82 6.97 -5.59 4.21
C LYS A 82 6.08 -5.26 5.40
N GLY A 83 4.86 -4.81 5.12
CA GLY A 83 3.85 -4.48 6.14
C GLY A 83 3.98 -3.07 6.74
N GLU A 84 4.88 -2.22 6.22
CA GLU A 84 4.92 -0.82 6.63
C GLU A 84 3.60 -0.10 6.32
N VAL A 85 3.13 0.68 7.29
CA VAL A 85 1.86 1.41 7.22
C VAL A 85 2.12 2.86 6.84
N ILE A 86 1.43 3.36 5.82
CA ILE A 86 1.52 4.78 5.44
C ILE A 86 0.85 5.67 6.49
N ASN A 87 1.50 6.79 6.80
CA ASN A 87 0.87 7.94 7.44
C ASN A 87 0.22 8.80 6.35
N GLU A 88 -1.07 8.56 6.13
CA GLU A 88 -1.83 9.20 5.04
C GLU A 88 -1.84 10.73 5.17
N GLY A 89 -1.80 11.26 6.38
CA GLY A 89 -1.76 12.69 6.62
C GLY A 89 -0.47 13.33 6.11
N VAL A 90 0.68 12.69 6.29
CA VAL A 90 1.97 13.15 5.77
C VAL A 90 2.00 13.01 4.25
N MET A 91 1.60 11.87 3.72
CA MET A 91 1.54 11.63 2.28
C MET A 91 0.65 12.67 1.58
N LYS A 92 -0.55 12.96 2.13
CA LYS A 92 -1.46 13.97 1.60
C LYS A 92 -0.83 15.37 1.59
N GLN A 93 -0.13 15.75 2.66
CA GLN A 93 0.53 17.05 2.75
C GLN A 93 1.65 17.20 1.72
N LEU A 94 2.51 16.19 1.58
CA LEU A 94 3.64 16.21 0.65
C LEU A 94 3.20 16.20 -0.82
N THR A 95 2.00 15.67 -1.12
CA THR A 95 1.46 15.58 -2.48
C THR A 95 0.39 16.62 -2.78
N SER A 96 0.04 17.54 -1.86
CA SER A 96 -1.07 18.47 -2.04
C SER A 96 -0.80 19.52 -3.12
N GLY A 97 0.46 19.93 -3.30
CA GLY A 97 0.87 20.98 -4.23
C GLY A 97 0.41 22.41 -3.88
N LYS A 98 -0.37 22.55 -2.80
CA LYS A 98 -0.90 23.85 -2.32
C LYS A 98 -0.54 24.11 -0.86
N ASP A 99 -0.26 23.07 -0.09
CA ASP A 99 0.06 23.20 1.32
C ASP A 99 1.57 23.41 1.49
N ALA A 100 1.95 24.51 2.13
CA ALA A 100 3.34 24.76 2.47
C ALA A 100 3.79 23.77 3.55
N VAL A 101 5.01 23.31 3.41
CA VAL A 101 5.67 22.44 4.39
C VAL A 101 6.72 23.26 5.12
N GLN A 102 6.68 23.22 6.45
CA GLN A 102 7.69 23.80 7.31
C GLN A 102 8.63 22.72 7.83
N ALA A 103 9.92 22.95 7.73
CA ALA A 103 10.96 22.01 8.12
C ALA A 103 12.18 22.71 8.73
N ARG A 104 12.91 21.98 9.58
CA ARG A 104 14.11 22.52 10.25
C ARG A 104 15.19 21.46 10.33
N SER A 105 16.41 21.83 9.95
CA SER A 105 17.61 21.03 10.18
C SER A 105 18.33 21.46 11.47
N PRO A 106 19.22 20.65 12.02
CA PRO A 106 20.10 21.04 13.11
C PRO A 106 20.86 22.33 12.75
N TYR A 107 21.07 23.16 13.75
CA TYR A 107 21.81 24.45 13.64
C TYR A 107 21.16 25.52 12.76
N MET A 108 19.97 25.31 12.21
CA MET A 108 19.23 26.39 11.53
C MET A 108 18.55 27.30 12.57
N LEU A 109 18.79 28.62 12.46
CA LEU A 109 18.16 29.61 13.34
C LEU A 109 16.65 29.66 13.12
N GLU A 110 16.22 29.62 11.86
CA GLU A 110 14.81 29.68 11.48
C GLU A 110 14.40 28.46 10.65
N PRO A 111 13.15 27.97 10.79
CA PRO A 111 12.63 26.92 9.93
C PRO A 111 12.44 27.40 8.49
N VAL A 112 12.65 26.52 7.54
CA VAL A 112 12.37 26.73 6.13
C VAL A 112 10.94 26.38 5.82
N THR A 113 10.24 27.28 5.11
CA THR A 113 8.89 27.03 4.60
C THR A 113 8.93 27.03 3.07
N PHE A 114 8.35 26.01 2.43
CA PHE A 114 8.28 25.91 0.97
C PHE A 114 7.07 25.12 0.51
N LEU A 115 6.66 25.33 -0.74
CA LEU A 115 5.67 24.50 -1.42
C LEU A 115 6.38 23.30 -2.05
N PRO A 116 5.88 22.06 -1.85
CA PRO A 116 6.40 20.88 -2.53
C PRO A 116 6.31 21.03 -4.05
N GLN A 117 7.43 20.82 -4.72
CA GLN A 117 7.56 20.89 -6.18
C GLN A 117 7.92 19.54 -6.81
N PHE A 118 8.13 18.55 -5.96
CA PHE A 118 8.55 17.21 -6.35
C PHE A 118 7.38 16.30 -6.66
N LYS A 119 7.64 15.29 -7.47
CA LYS A 119 6.81 14.09 -7.61
C LYS A 119 7.33 13.06 -6.63
N LEU A 120 6.46 12.63 -5.71
CA LEU A 120 6.81 11.62 -4.71
C LEU A 120 6.60 10.23 -5.31
N VAL A 121 7.66 9.42 -5.26
CA VAL A 121 7.69 8.08 -5.83
C VAL A 121 8.25 7.11 -4.81
N VAL A 122 7.71 5.90 -4.77
CA VAL A 122 8.32 4.76 -4.09
C VAL A 122 8.58 3.63 -5.07
N ALA A 123 9.78 3.09 -5.07
CA ALA A 123 10.14 1.88 -5.81
C ALA A 123 10.21 0.71 -4.83
N SER A 124 9.35 -0.28 -4.99
CA SER A 124 9.21 -1.39 -4.05
C SER A 124 8.83 -2.70 -4.73
N ASN A 125 9.15 -3.80 -4.06
CA ASN A 125 8.63 -5.12 -4.39
C ASN A 125 7.33 -5.43 -3.65
N HIS A 126 7.05 -4.72 -2.55
CA HIS A 126 5.87 -4.91 -1.73
C HIS A 126 5.09 -3.60 -1.58
N PRO A 127 3.76 -3.63 -1.64
CA PRO A 127 2.95 -2.46 -1.37
C PRO A 127 2.98 -2.12 0.12
N PHE A 128 2.71 -0.85 0.45
CA PHE A 128 2.44 -0.42 1.82
C PHE A 128 1.09 -0.93 2.31
N VAL A 129 0.90 -0.93 3.63
CA VAL A 129 -0.43 -1.07 4.22
C VAL A 129 -1.06 0.32 4.34
N ILE A 130 -2.29 0.47 3.83
CA ILE A 130 -3.07 1.71 3.87
C ILE A 130 -4.34 1.44 4.66
N LYS A 131 -4.44 2.05 5.84
CA LYS A 131 -5.60 1.83 6.74
C LYS A 131 -6.77 2.75 6.46
N ALA A 132 -6.51 3.90 5.82
CA ALA A 132 -7.57 4.86 5.50
C ALA A 132 -8.38 4.42 4.29
N ASN A 133 -9.70 4.45 4.41
CA ASN A 133 -10.63 4.16 3.30
C ASN A 133 -11.17 5.44 2.64
N ASP A 134 -10.65 6.63 3.00
CA ASP A 134 -11.14 7.90 2.50
C ASP A 134 -10.72 8.17 1.04
N HIS A 135 -11.61 8.82 0.30
CA HIS A 135 -11.38 9.19 -1.10
C HIS A 135 -10.16 10.10 -1.27
N GLY A 136 -9.84 10.95 -0.29
CA GLY A 136 -8.72 11.87 -0.34
C GLY A 136 -7.37 11.18 -0.42
N THR A 137 -7.22 10.01 0.25
CA THR A 137 -6.04 9.15 0.17
C THR A 137 -5.99 8.44 -1.19
N TRP A 138 -7.05 7.71 -1.53
CA TRP A 138 -7.05 6.81 -2.68
C TRP A 138 -7.00 7.52 -4.03
N ARG A 139 -7.55 8.73 -4.15
CA ARG A 139 -7.42 9.51 -5.39
C ARG A 139 -5.99 9.92 -5.72
N ARG A 140 -5.07 9.88 -4.74
CA ARG A 140 -3.66 10.24 -4.92
C ARG A 140 -2.78 9.07 -5.32
N ILE A 141 -3.17 7.87 -4.95
CA ILE A 141 -2.35 6.68 -5.16
C ILE A 141 -2.42 6.23 -6.61
N ARG A 142 -1.23 6.04 -7.19
CA ARG A 142 -1.04 5.45 -8.51
C ARG A 142 -0.12 4.25 -8.37
N ASN A 143 -0.71 3.06 -8.41
CA ASN A 143 0.03 1.81 -8.44
C ASN A 143 0.47 1.54 -9.89
N VAL A 144 1.74 1.78 -10.17
CA VAL A 144 2.35 1.61 -11.48
C VAL A 144 3.03 0.24 -11.55
N PRO A 145 2.45 -0.73 -12.25
CA PRO A 145 3.01 -2.08 -12.31
C PRO A 145 4.25 -2.12 -13.22
N PHE A 146 5.34 -2.67 -12.71
CA PHE A 146 6.54 -3.00 -13.47
C PHE A 146 6.50 -4.48 -13.81
N MET A 147 5.88 -4.81 -14.93
CA MET A 147 5.58 -6.19 -15.35
C MET A 147 6.72 -6.88 -16.08
N SER A 148 7.75 -6.13 -16.52
CA SER A 148 8.88 -6.70 -17.24
C SER A 148 9.77 -7.54 -16.34
N LEU A 149 10.38 -8.58 -16.92
CA LEU A 149 11.44 -9.37 -16.31
C LEU A 149 12.66 -9.33 -17.23
N PHE A 150 13.78 -8.84 -16.71
CA PHE A 150 15.06 -8.85 -17.40
C PHE A 150 15.90 -10.03 -16.90
N THR A 151 16.16 -10.99 -17.77
CA THR A 151 16.87 -12.25 -17.45
C THR A 151 17.93 -12.56 -18.49
N ASP A 152 18.89 -13.42 -18.15
CA ASP A 152 19.90 -13.89 -19.12
C ASP A 152 19.28 -14.76 -20.21
N GLU A 153 18.25 -15.54 -19.86
CA GLU A 153 17.55 -16.47 -20.76
C GLU A 153 16.05 -16.19 -20.80
N PRO A 154 15.61 -15.16 -21.57
CA PRO A 154 14.19 -14.87 -21.70
C PRO A 154 13.45 -15.97 -22.44
N GLN A 155 12.35 -16.45 -21.88
CA GLN A 155 11.49 -17.46 -22.49
C GLN A 155 10.39 -16.79 -23.31
N SER A 156 10.38 -17.04 -24.60
CA SER A 156 9.28 -16.58 -25.45
C SER A 156 8.07 -17.47 -25.30
N GLY A 157 6.88 -16.86 -25.11
CA GLY A 157 5.61 -17.58 -25.01
C GLY A 157 5.22 -18.03 -23.59
N ASP A 158 5.97 -17.63 -22.57
CA ASP A 158 5.55 -17.80 -21.18
C ASP A 158 4.28 -16.98 -20.92
N LYS A 159 3.16 -17.67 -20.59
CA LYS A 159 1.88 -17.03 -20.34
C LYS A 159 1.80 -16.31 -19.00
N GLU A 160 2.59 -16.74 -18.03
CA GLU A 160 2.64 -16.12 -16.70
C GLU A 160 3.52 -14.87 -16.70
N LYS A 161 4.59 -14.88 -17.51
CA LYS A 161 5.56 -13.78 -17.62
C LYS A 161 5.80 -13.39 -19.08
N PRO A 162 4.80 -12.80 -19.75
CA PRO A 162 4.86 -12.52 -21.18
C PRO A 162 5.87 -11.43 -21.57
N TYR A 163 6.33 -10.62 -20.62
CA TYR A 163 7.22 -9.47 -20.86
C TYR A 163 8.65 -9.77 -20.39
N GLN A 164 9.27 -10.82 -20.93
CA GLN A 164 10.66 -11.18 -20.65
C GLN A 164 11.60 -10.58 -21.68
N TYR A 165 12.70 -10.02 -21.19
CA TYR A 165 13.71 -9.40 -22.03
C TYR A 165 15.11 -9.82 -21.57
N LYS A 166 16.06 -9.87 -22.51
CA LYS A 166 17.46 -10.15 -22.17
C LYS A 166 18.03 -8.99 -21.36
N VAL A 167 18.69 -9.31 -20.25
CA VAL A 167 19.37 -8.32 -19.43
C VAL A 167 20.57 -7.72 -20.19
N ASP A 168 20.67 -6.40 -20.15
CA ASP A 168 21.86 -5.68 -20.64
C ASP A 168 22.64 -5.16 -19.43
N ARG A 169 23.76 -5.78 -19.14
CA ARG A 169 24.60 -5.45 -17.97
C ARG A 169 25.44 -4.18 -18.17
N THR A 170 25.48 -3.64 -19.40
CA THR A 170 26.23 -2.42 -19.75
C THR A 170 25.35 -1.15 -19.76
N LEU A 171 24.12 -1.23 -19.27
CA LEU A 171 23.17 -0.10 -19.31
C LEU A 171 23.70 1.14 -18.59
N ASP A 172 24.30 0.98 -17.43
CA ASP A 172 24.81 2.11 -16.65
C ASP A 172 25.89 2.91 -17.40
N GLU A 173 26.72 2.23 -18.19
CA GLU A 173 27.75 2.87 -19.04
C GLU A 173 27.13 3.73 -20.17
N LYS A 174 25.89 3.45 -20.54
CA LYS A 174 25.17 4.15 -21.60
C LYS A 174 24.45 5.40 -21.11
N PHE A 175 24.22 5.53 -19.81
CA PHE A 175 23.39 6.58 -19.24
C PHE A 175 23.91 7.99 -19.53
N ASP A 176 25.20 8.23 -19.45
CA ASP A 176 25.77 9.55 -19.73
C ASP A 176 25.48 10.01 -21.19
N ARG A 177 25.44 9.06 -22.12
CA ARG A 177 25.09 9.35 -23.52
C ARG A 177 23.58 9.45 -23.73
N TRP A 178 22.79 8.69 -22.97
CA TRP A 178 21.33 8.64 -23.12
C TRP A 178 20.63 9.79 -22.38
N ALA A 179 21.19 10.26 -21.28
CA ALA A 179 20.54 11.27 -20.45
C ALA A 179 20.18 12.55 -21.21
N PRO A 180 21.05 13.14 -22.05
CA PRO A 180 20.68 14.33 -22.84
C PRO A 180 19.56 14.06 -23.84
N VAL A 181 19.57 12.91 -24.50
CA VAL A 181 18.52 12.51 -25.46
C VAL A 181 17.20 12.26 -24.73
N PHE A 182 17.26 11.54 -23.62
CA PHE A 182 16.09 11.25 -22.80
C PHE A 182 15.49 12.53 -22.22
N LEU A 183 16.34 13.47 -21.76
CA LEU A 183 15.90 14.79 -21.31
C LEU A 183 15.17 15.54 -22.43
N SER A 184 15.72 15.55 -23.65
CA SER A 184 15.09 16.20 -24.80
C SER A 184 13.68 15.63 -25.08
N MET A 185 13.52 14.31 -25.00
CA MET A 185 12.21 13.66 -25.14
C MET A 185 11.24 14.08 -24.02
N LEU A 186 11.72 14.15 -22.78
CA LEU A 186 10.89 14.61 -21.66
C LEU A 186 10.49 16.08 -21.78
N VAL A 187 11.40 16.94 -22.28
CA VAL A 187 11.12 18.35 -22.54
C VAL A 187 10.00 18.52 -23.56
N ASP A 188 10.08 17.79 -24.68
CA ASP A 188 9.03 17.83 -25.70
C ASP A 188 7.66 17.42 -25.16
N ILE A 189 7.61 16.37 -24.32
CA ILE A 189 6.38 15.95 -23.67
C ILE A 189 5.91 16.98 -22.64
N ALA A 190 6.81 17.55 -21.84
CA ALA A 190 6.47 18.55 -20.83
C ALA A 190 5.84 19.80 -21.47
N PHE A 191 6.36 20.26 -22.62
CA PHE A 191 5.75 21.34 -23.40
C PHE A 191 4.34 21.01 -23.89
N LYS A 192 4.13 19.79 -24.37
CA LYS A 192 2.83 19.36 -24.88
C LYS A 192 1.78 19.19 -23.76
N THR A 193 2.19 18.69 -22.60
CA THR A 193 1.28 18.38 -21.50
C THR A 193 1.19 19.46 -20.42
N ASN A 194 2.11 20.43 -20.45
CA ASN A 194 2.27 21.41 -19.37
C ASN A 194 2.34 20.77 -17.97
N GLY A 195 2.95 19.58 -17.88
CA GLY A 195 3.10 18.81 -16.64
C GLY A 195 1.83 18.11 -16.14
N PHE A 196 0.74 18.14 -16.90
CA PHE A 196 -0.42 17.28 -16.63
C PHE A 196 -0.11 15.85 -17.00
N VAL A 197 -0.64 14.93 -16.21
CA VAL A 197 -0.49 13.47 -16.40
C VAL A 197 -1.88 12.89 -16.61
N THR A 198 -2.10 12.34 -17.79
CA THR A 198 -3.33 11.61 -18.11
C THR A 198 -3.35 10.27 -17.38
N ASP A 199 -4.47 9.96 -16.75
CA ASP A 199 -4.65 8.66 -16.12
C ASP A 199 -4.63 7.55 -17.19
N CYS A 200 -3.98 6.44 -16.86
CA CYS A 200 -3.84 5.27 -17.72
C CYS A 200 -4.69 4.12 -17.15
N ASP A 201 -5.49 3.46 -17.98
CA ASP A 201 -6.40 2.39 -17.57
C ASP A 201 -5.69 1.27 -16.80
N VAL A 202 -4.49 0.88 -17.23
CA VAL A 202 -3.68 -0.14 -16.55
C VAL A 202 -3.33 0.31 -15.13
N VAL A 203 -2.86 1.55 -14.95
CA VAL A 203 -2.51 2.10 -13.64
C VAL A 203 -3.74 2.25 -12.75
N LEU A 204 -4.86 2.69 -13.31
CA LEU A 204 -6.13 2.80 -12.58
C LEU A 204 -6.65 1.44 -12.14
N ALA A 205 -6.59 0.42 -13.01
CA ALA A 205 -7.00 -0.95 -12.68
C ALA A 205 -6.17 -1.51 -11.53
N HIS A 206 -4.84 -1.44 -11.60
CA HIS A 206 -3.95 -1.88 -10.53
C HIS A 206 -4.12 -1.07 -9.22
N SER A 207 -4.40 0.23 -9.32
CA SER A 207 -4.69 1.06 -8.15
C SER A 207 -6.02 0.68 -7.50
N LYS A 208 -7.03 0.32 -8.29
CA LYS A 208 -8.34 -0.15 -7.81
C LYS A 208 -8.23 -1.53 -7.16
N GLU A 209 -7.47 -2.44 -7.76
CA GLU A 209 -7.19 -3.76 -7.21
C GLU A 209 -6.45 -3.64 -5.88
N TYR A 210 -5.41 -2.80 -5.84
CA TYR A 210 -4.69 -2.51 -4.60
C TYR A 210 -5.60 -1.92 -3.52
N ARG A 211 -6.49 -0.99 -3.86
CA ARG A 211 -7.49 -0.48 -2.91
C ARG A 211 -8.38 -1.59 -2.36
N LYS A 212 -8.83 -2.48 -3.24
CA LYS A 212 -9.67 -3.63 -2.84
C LYS A 212 -8.93 -4.54 -1.87
N SER A 213 -7.65 -4.83 -2.11
CA SER A 213 -6.82 -5.66 -1.21
C SER A 213 -6.52 -5.02 0.14
N GLN A 214 -6.77 -3.71 0.30
CA GLN A 214 -6.61 -2.98 1.54
C GLN A 214 -7.95 -2.73 2.27
N ASP A 215 -9.07 -3.18 1.71
CA ASP A 215 -10.41 -3.00 2.27
C ASP A 215 -10.76 -4.15 3.22
N TYR A 216 -9.97 -4.30 4.26
CA TYR A 216 -10.14 -5.32 5.29
C TYR A 216 -11.49 -5.25 6.01
N ILE A 217 -12.15 -4.09 6.01
CA ILE A 217 -13.47 -3.92 6.61
C ILE A 217 -14.52 -4.62 5.75
N SER A 218 -14.50 -4.40 4.44
CA SER A 218 -15.43 -5.09 3.53
C SER A 218 -15.17 -6.59 3.48
N GLU A 219 -13.92 -7.02 3.55
CA GLU A 219 -13.53 -8.43 3.63
C GLU A 219 -14.08 -9.07 4.90
N PHE A 220 -13.83 -8.48 6.06
CA PHE A 220 -14.39 -8.94 7.34
C PHE A 220 -15.92 -9.03 7.33
N ILE A 221 -16.59 -7.98 6.84
CA ILE A 221 -18.05 -7.95 6.75
C ILE A 221 -18.55 -9.10 5.87
N GLY A 222 -17.93 -9.29 4.71
CA GLY A 222 -18.32 -10.37 3.79
C GLY A 222 -18.13 -11.78 4.35
N GLU A 223 -17.06 -12.00 5.14
CA GLU A 223 -16.77 -13.30 5.74
C GLU A 223 -17.58 -13.58 7.01
N ARG A 224 -17.72 -12.56 7.88
CA ARG A 224 -18.19 -12.75 9.26
C ARG A 224 -19.58 -12.25 9.52
N ILE A 225 -20.16 -11.38 8.69
CA ILE A 225 -21.46 -10.78 8.96
C ILE A 225 -22.49 -11.30 7.97
N LYS A 226 -23.55 -11.92 8.50
CA LYS A 226 -24.68 -12.43 7.72
C LYS A 226 -25.99 -11.78 8.13
N ARG A 227 -26.89 -11.58 7.17
CA ARG A 227 -28.27 -11.15 7.47
C ARG A 227 -29.03 -12.30 8.09
N GLU A 228 -29.63 -12.06 9.25
CA GLU A 228 -30.44 -13.05 9.97
C GLU A 228 -31.64 -12.37 10.66
N LYS A 229 -32.84 -12.84 10.35
CA LYS A 229 -34.07 -12.30 10.94
C LYS A 229 -34.07 -12.54 12.47
N GLY A 230 -34.10 -11.44 13.22
CA GLY A 230 -34.04 -11.49 14.72
C GLY A 230 -32.60 -11.47 15.28
N GLY A 231 -31.59 -11.61 14.44
CA GLY A 231 -30.19 -11.49 14.87
C GLY A 231 -29.85 -10.06 15.32
N THR A 232 -28.89 -9.95 16.22
CA THR A 232 -28.40 -8.66 16.73
C THR A 232 -26.89 -8.69 16.95
N ILE A 233 -26.21 -7.60 16.65
CA ILE A 233 -24.76 -7.44 16.89
C ILE A 233 -24.54 -6.16 17.72
N LYS A 234 -23.88 -6.30 18.88
CA LYS A 234 -23.47 -5.16 19.71
C LYS A 234 -22.16 -4.57 19.20
N LYS A 235 -22.00 -3.24 19.30
CA LYS A 235 -20.75 -2.55 18.90
C LYS A 235 -19.49 -3.15 19.53
N MET A 236 -19.54 -3.52 20.80
CA MET A 236 -18.41 -4.09 21.51
C MET A 236 -18.03 -5.46 20.95
N GLU A 237 -19.02 -6.30 20.71
CA GLU A 237 -18.87 -7.63 20.12
C GLU A 237 -18.26 -7.55 18.71
N LEU A 238 -18.81 -6.67 17.86
CA LEU A 238 -18.30 -6.40 16.52
C LEU A 238 -16.84 -5.96 16.53
N ASN A 239 -16.49 -5.02 17.44
CA ASN A 239 -15.12 -4.50 17.55
C ASN A 239 -14.13 -5.58 18.00
N ASN A 240 -14.52 -6.42 18.94
CA ASN A 240 -13.70 -7.51 19.45
C ASN A 240 -13.43 -8.54 18.34
N GLU A 241 -14.49 -8.99 17.66
CA GLU A 241 -14.37 -9.96 16.58
C GLU A 241 -13.54 -9.42 15.42
N PHE A 242 -13.76 -8.16 15.01
CA PHE A 242 -12.94 -7.53 13.99
C PHE A 242 -11.47 -7.44 14.39
N SER A 243 -11.19 -7.14 15.64
CA SER A 243 -9.81 -7.06 16.14
C SER A 243 -9.14 -8.42 16.14
N LEU A 244 -9.83 -9.48 16.53
CA LEU A 244 -9.34 -10.86 16.49
C LEU A 244 -9.10 -11.31 15.04
N TRP A 245 -10.09 -11.14 14.18
CA TRP A 245 -9.99 -11.48 12.75
C TRP A 245 -8.84 -10.76 12.07
N TYR A 246 -8.70 -9.43 12.30
CA TYR A 246 -7.63 -8.64 11.70
C TYR A 246 -6.24 -9.07 12.20
N ASN A 247 -6.10 -9.34 13.50
CA ASN A 247 -4.82 -9.81 14.06
C ASN A 247 -4.42 -11.18 13.48
N SER A 248 -5.37 -12.08 13.28
CA SER A 248 -5.11 -13.41 12.70
C SER A 248 -4.70 -13.33 11.23
N ASN A 249 -5.29 -12.42 10.44
CA ASN A 249 -5.08 -12.35 9.00
C ASN A 249 -3.92 -11.42 8.60
N GLN A 250 -3.75 -10.29 9.30
CA GLN A 250 -2.81 -9.23 8.90
C GLN A 250 -1.74 -8.92 9.96
N GLY A 251 -1.99 -9.28 11.20
CA GLY A 251 -1.15 -8.91 12.34
C GLY A 251 -1.25 -7.42 12.71
N GLY A 252 -0.92 -7.09 13.96
CA GLY A 252 -0.90 -5.73 14.47
C GLY A 252 -2.28 -5.08 14.66
N LYS A 253 -2.29 -3.75 14.86
CA LYS A 253 -3.50 -3.00 15.16
C LYS A 253 -4.31 -2.71 13.89
N GLY A 254 -5.56 -3.16 13.86
CA GLY A 254 -6.51 -2.94 12.77
C GLY A 254 -6.89 -1.48 12.49
N PRO A 255 -7.71 -1.26 11.46
CA PRO A 255 -8.36 0.02 11.17
C PRO A 255 -9.20 0.55 12.33
N SER A 256 -9.61 1.83 12.23
CA SER A 256 -10.43 2.47 13.26
C SER A 256 -11.80 1.77 13.41
N PRO A 257 -12.26 1.48 14.63
CA PRO A 257 -13.62 0.99 14.84
C PRO A 257 -14.70 1.91 14.29
N ARG A 258 -14.41 3.19 14.14
CA ARG A 258 -15.32 4.17 13.54
C ARG A 258 -15.61 3.84 12.08
N ASP A 259 -14.59 3.52 11.32
CA ASP A 259 -14.73 3.18 9.88
C ASP A 259 -15.55 1.89 9.72
N LEU A 260 -15.33 0.90 10.59
CA LEU A 260 -16.12 -0.32 10.63
C LEU A 260 -17.61 -0.01 10.90
N HIS A 261 -17.90 0.85 11.89
CA HIS A 261 -19.27 1.22 12.19
C HIS A 261 -19.95 1.99 11.05
N GLU A 262 -19.23 2.88 10.38
CA GLU A 262 -19.73 3.60 9.21
C GLU A 262 -20.06 2.64 8.05
N CYS A 263 -19.24 1.63 7.80
CA CYS A 263 -19.52 0.58 6.82
C CYS A 263 -20.74 -0.26 7.19
N MET A 264 -20.82 -0.70 8.45
CA MET A 264 -21.98 -1.44 8.96
C MET A 264 -23.28 -0.64 8.85
N ASP A 265 -23.26 0.65 9.22
CA ASP A 265 -24.42 1.53 9.10
C ASP A 265 -24.87 1.72 7.67
N LYS A 266 -23.93 1.78 6.73
CA LYS A 266 -24.21 1.91 5.30
C LYS A 266 -24.82 0.64 4.70
N GLU A 267 -24.35 -0.51 5.11
CA GLU A 267 -24.73 -1.80 4.50
C GLU A 267 -25.95 -2.42 5.13
N PHE A 268 -26.07 -2.32 6.45
CA PHE A 268 -27.13 -2.97 7.23
C PHE A 268 -28.14 -2.00 7.88
N GLY A 269 -27.90 -0.69 7.72
CA GLY A 269 -28.72 0.36 8.32
C GLY A 269 -28.18 0.84 9.67
N LYS A 270 -28.57 2.06 10.07
CA LYS A 270 -28.06 2.70 11.29
C LYS A 270 -28.37 1.88 12.54
N HIS A 271 -27.38 1.68 13.37
CA HIS A 271 -27.54 1.04 14.67
C HIS A 271 -28.44 1.85 15.61
N ARG A 272 -29.18 1.17 16.49
CA ARG A 272 -30.01 1.76 17.53
C ARG A 272 -29.51 1.28 18.89
N GLY A 273 -29.23 2.19 19.81
CA GLY A 273 -28.73 1.83 21.14
C GLY A 273 -27.42 1.02 21.13
N SER A 274 -26.51 1.32 20.20
CA SER A 274 -25.24 0.56 20.01
C SER A 274 -25.41 -0.89 19.53
N VAL A 275 -26.55 -1.20 18.88
CA VAL A 275 -26.87 -2.53 18.35
C VAL A 275 -27.35 -2.42 16.90
N TRP A 276 -26.85 -3.29 16.03
CA TRP A 276 -27.43 -3.55 14.71
C TRP A 276 -28.43 -4.71 14.82
N HIS A 277 -29.54 -4.60 14.12
CA HIS A 277 -30.60 -5.60 14.10
C HIS A 277 -30.70 -6.27 12.71
N GLY A 278 -31.14 -7.52 12.69
CA GLY A 278 -31.29 -8.29 11.44
C GLY A 278 -29.97 -8.85 10.90
N VAL A 279 -28.94 -8.92 11.73
CA VAL A 279 -27.60 -9.41 11.39
C VAL A 279 -27.02 -10.24 12.53
N LYS A 280 -26.12 -11.17 12.18
CA LYS A 280 -25.33 -11.94 13.16
C LYS A 280 -23.88 -12.04 12.73
N ILE A 281 -23.00 -12.28 13.70
CA ILE A 281 -21.60 -12.67 13.47
C ILE A 281 -21.55 -14.17 13.26
N THR A 282 -20.87 -14.63 12.21
CA THR A 282 -20.53 -16.03 11.99
C THR A 282 -19.08 -16.20 12.43
N TYR A 283 -18.88 -16.98 13.47
CA TYR A 283 -17.53 -17.38 13.91
C TYR A 283 -17.04 -18.47 12.98
N GLY A 284 -15.77 -18.45 12.56
CA GLY A 284 -15.19 -19.51 11.75
C GLY A 284 -15.23 -20.82 12.57
N ASP A 285 -15.67 -21.88 11.96
CA ASP A 285 -15.70 -23.19 12.57
C ASP A 285 -14.28 -23.57 13.01
N SER A 286 -14.06 -23.60 14.31
CA SER A 286 -12.97 -24.40 14.86
C SER A 286 -13.41 -25.85 14.65
N GLU A 287 -12.72 -26.59 13.78
CA GLU A 287 -12.85 -28.04 13.70
C GLU A 287 -12.57 -28.63 15.08
N ASN A 288 -13.62 -28.92 15.80
CA ASN A 288 -13.69 -29.82 16.93
C ASN A 288 -15.10 -30.35 16.97
N ASP A 289 -15.43 -31.23 16.02
CA ASP A 289 -16.42 -32.23 16.21
C ASP A 289 -15.75 -33.36 17.01
N SER A 290 -15.90 -33.30 18.32
CA SER A 290 -15.81 -34.50 19.16
C SER A 290 -17.18 -35.15 19.12
N ASP A 291 -17.34 -36.10 18.26
CA ASP A 291 -18.42 -37.09 18.32
C ASP A 291 -18.42 -37.71 19.71
N SER A 292 -19.42 -37.39 20.49
CA SER A 292 -19.84 -38.14 21.65
C SER A 292 -21.06 -38.98 21.22
N ASP A 293 -20.81 -40.15 20.70
CA ASP A 293 -21.83 -41.16 20.63
C ASP A 293 -22.02 -41.74 22.05
N ASP A 294 -23.14 -41.38 22.63
CA ASP A 294 -23.75 -42.09 23.73
C ASP A 294 -24.29 -43.40 23.16
N ASP A 295 -23.69 -44.54 23.53
CA ASP A 295 -24.30 -45.86 23.39
C ASP A 295 -24.52 -46.45 24.78
N GLU A 296 -25.79 -46.53 25.12
CA GLU A 296 -26.31 -47.19 26.33
C GLU A 296 -26.15 -48.71 26.23
N GLY A 297 -25.60 -49.26 27.29
CA GLY A 297 -25.97 -50.49 27.95
C GLY A 297 -26.06 -51.79 27.17
N ASP A 298 -25.29 -52.78 27.55
CA ASP A 298 -25.90 -53.94 28.21
C ASP A 298 -24.88 -54.81 28.97
N THR A 299 -25.34 -55.30 30.11
CA THR A 299 -24.71 -56.23 31.02
C THR A 299 -24.52 -57.61 30.37
N ASP A 300 -23.41 -58.32 30.60
CA ASP A 300 -23.35 -59.58 31.40
C ASP A 300 -22.04 -60.36 31.26
N SER A 301 -21.59 -60.69 32.44
CA SER A 301 -20.95 -61.98 32.85
C SER A 301 -19.60 -62.44 32.31
N VAL A 302 -18.66 -62.46 33.25
CA VAL A 302 -17.86 -63.62 33.76
C VAL A 302 -17.01 -64.44 32.79
N SER A 303 -15.72 -64.41 32.93
CA SER A 303 -14.87 -65.43 33.53
C SER A 303 -13.40 -65.29 33.17
N ASN A 304 -12.61 -65.35 34.22
CA ASN A 304 -11.26 -65.82 34.41
C ASN A 304 -10.61 -66.55 33.22
N ILE A 305 -9.31 -66.32 32.99
CA ILE A 305 -8.23 -67.29 33.18
C ILE A 305 -6.89 -66.72 32.74
N SER A 306 -6.03 -66.68 33.66
CA SER A 306 -4.61 -66.76 33.89
C SER A 306 -3.62 -66.93 32.73
N MET A 307 -2.53 -66.17 32.93
CA MET A 307 -1.10 -66.56 32.93
C MET A 307 -0.51 -67.29 31.72
N ASP A 308 0.60 -66.76 31.38
CA ASP A 308 1.90 -67.32 31.02
C ASP A 308 2.29 -67.39 29.51
N ASP A 309 3.54 -66.96 29.36
CA ASP A 309 4.56 -67.41 28.41
C ASP A 309 4.47 -66.96 26.91
N LEU A 310 5.27 -66.04 26.55
CA LEU A 310 6.65 -66.13 25.99
C LEU A 310 7.09 -64.77 25.49
#